data_2c5acbd44c33ac2214280d17e6732a88
#
_entry.id   2c5acbd44c33ac2214280d17e6732a88
#
_cell.length_a   1.000
_cell.length_b   1.000
_cell.length_c   1.000
_cell.angle_alpha   90.00
_cell.angle_beta   90.00
_cell.angle_gamma   90.00
#
_symmetry.space_group_name_H-M   'P 1'
#
loop_
_entity.id
_entity.type
_entity.pdbx_description
1 polymer ?
#
loop_
_entity_poly.entity_id
_entity_poly.type
_entity_poly.pdbx_seq_one_letter_code
_entity_poly.pdbx_strand_id
1 'polypeptide(L)'
;MKHLVSVGGRKRFTATLAVLLSLALPVAAGTLHSTYIGSAAMALQRVLPPPPEAGSEAAKVDMQAVETAVRVRSPDDEHRITANLPCTLDRFTGVLGPAFTAETMPVTAALIEHVFQDGELAVLAAKAAIARPRPYTVKPDLATFGHRSDSTSYPSGHATFGYLAATVLSRLVPGKRQALFAFAASYGENRMIAGTHFPSDLEAGKIAAAAIAEVLFRDPRFERDLDRATAEIAAQGVSGR
;
A
#
# COMPACT_ATOMS: atom_id res chain seq x y z
N MET A 1 44.32 -78.88 15.16
CA MET A 1 44.14 -77.51 15.62
C MET A 1 43.81 -76.65 14.38
N LYS A 2 42.58 -76.34 14.19
CA LYS A 2 42.11 -75.47 13.05
C LYS A 2 41.31 -74.32 13.62
N HIS A 3 41.81 -73.10 13.45
CA HIS A 3 41.15 -71.90 13.83
C HIS A 3 40.07 -71.53 12.79
N LEU A 4 38.82 -71.39 13.25
CA LEU A 4 37.74 -70.80 12.48
C LEU A 4 37.78 -69.29 12.66
N VAL A 5 37.84 -68.55 11.57
CA VAL A 5 37.69 -67.10 11.51
C VAL A 5 36.24 -66.78 11.17
N SER A 6 35.57 -66.05 12.09
CA SER A 6 34.19 -65.57 11.91
C SER A 6 34.20 -64.31 11.05
N VAL A 7 33.44 -64.34 9.92
CA VAL A 7 33.21 -63.17 9.05
C VAL A 7 31.99 -62.41 9.53
N GLY A 8 32.21 -61.19 10.07
CA GLY A 8 31.14 -60.26 10.49
C GLY A 8 30.38 -59.65 9.32
N GLY A 9 29.08 -59.91 9.26
CA GLY A 9 28.18 -59.30 8.26
C GLY A 9 27.95 -57.80 8.51
N ARG A 10 28.31 -56.97 7.55
CA ARG A 10 28.00 -55.55 7.52
C ARG A 10 26.53 -55.36 7.10
N LYS A 11 25.67 -54.94 8.06
CA LYS A 11 24.32 -54.45 7.75
C LYS A 11 24.43 -53.10 7.03
N ARG A 12 24.01 -53.02 5.79
CA ARG A 12 23.84 -51.78 5.04
C ARG A 12 22.53 -51.15 5.48
N PHE A 13 22.58 -50.01 6.17
CA PHE A 13 21.44 -49.13 6.41
C PHE A 13 21.24 -48.31 5.14
N THR A 14 20.18 -48.58 4.41
CA THR A 14 19.68 -47.70 3.33
C THR A 14 18.81 -46.61 4.00
N ALA A 15 19.34 -45.40 4.13
CA ALA A 15 18.57 -44.25 4.53
C ALA A 15 17.74 -43.77 3.32
N THR A 16 16.42 -43.97 3.41
CA THR A 16 15.47 -43.41 2.44
C THR A 16 15.26 -41.96 2.78
N LEU A 17 15.83 -41.07 1.97
CA LEU A 17 15.60 -39.61 2.08
C LEU A 17 14.19 -39.29 1.54
N ALA A 18 13.23 -39.09 2.41
CA ALA A 18 11.91 -38.58 2.03
C ALA A 18 12.03 -37.08 1.71
N VAL A 19 12.03 -36.75 0.43
CA VAL A 19 11.90 -35.36 -0.03
C VAL A 19 10.44 -34.94 0.17
N LEU A 20 10.18 -34.18 1.23
CA LEU A 20 8.92 -33.47 1.42
C LEU A 20 8.84 -32.32 0.39
N LEU A 21 8.18 -32.58 -0.71
CA LEU A 21 7.80 -31.57 -1.67
C LEU A 21 6.68 -30.71 -1.06
N SER A 22 7.04 -29.60 -0.41
CA SER A 22 6.07 -28.61 0.03
C SER A 22 5.44 -27.97 -1.21
N LEU A 23 4.25 -28.42 -1.57
CA LEU A 23 3.38 -27.73 -2.51
C LEU A 23 2.99 -26.39 -1.90
N ALA A 24 3.73 -25.33 -2.23
CA ALA A 24 3.28 -23.97 -2.02
C ALA A 24 2.02 -23.79 -2.88
N LEU A 25 0.86 -23.83 -2.26
CA LEU A 25 -0.37 -23.42 -2.90
C LEU A 25 -0.19 -21.97 -3.34
N PRO A 26 -0.50 -21.61 -4.60
CA PRO A 26 -0.50 -20.22 -5.00
C PRO A 26 -1.51 -19.50 -4.10
N VAL A 27 -1.05 -18.47 -3.38
CA VAL A 27 -1.94 -17.49 -2.75
C VAL A 27 -2.76 -16.94 -3.92
N ALA A 28 -4.03 -17.28 -3.96
CA ALA A 28 -4.96 -16.74 -4.95
C ALA A 28 -4.88 -15.22 -4.82
N ALA A 29 -4.39 -14.54 -5.85
CA ALA A 29 -4.50 -13.10 -5.96
C ALA A 29 -5.99 -12.80 -5.87
N GLY A 30 -6.44 -12.28 -4.72
CA GLY A 30 -7.84 -11.96 -4.49
C GLY A 30 -8.28 -11.00 -5.60
N THR A 31 -9.36 -11.34 -6.29
CA THR A 31 -9.95 -10.47 -7.29
C THR A 31 -10.40 -9.20 -6.57
N LEU A 32 -9.84 -8.04 -6.96
CA LEU A 32 -10.30 -6.76 -6.42
C LEU A 32 -11.78 -6.58 -6.79
N HIS A 33 -12.61 -6.35 -5.80
CA HIS A 33 -14.04 -6.10 -6.00
C HIS A 33 -14.37 -4.68 -5.55
N SER A 34 -15.07 -3.94 -6.41
CA SER A 34 -15.61 -2.65 -6.01
C SER A 34 -16.80 -2.84 -5.08
N THR A 35 -16.73 -2.19 -3.92
CA THR A 35 -17.80 -2.23 -2.91
C THR A 35 -18.76 -1.07 -3.07
N TYR A 36 -18.28 0.16 -3.23
CA TYR A 36 -19.09 1.37 -3.23
C TYR A 36 -19.12 2.06 -4.60
N ILE A 37 -17.99 2.09 -5.33
CA ILE A 37 -17.85 2.92 -6.53
C ILE A 37 -18.41 2.25 -7.79
N GLY A 38 -18.44 0.91 -7.85
CA GLY A 38 -18.90 0.16 -9.04
C GLY A 38 -17.85 0.13 -10.16
N SER A 39 -17.97 -0.85 -11.06
CA SER A 39 -16.96 -1.13 -12.10
C SER A 39 -16.86 -0.07 -13.22
N ALA A 40 -17.84 0.82 -13.35
CA ALA A 40 -17.89 1.84 -14.41
C ALA A 40 -17.37 3.22 -13.97
N ALA A 41 -16.88 3.30 -12.74
CA ALA A 41 -17.12 4.50 -12.00
C ALA A 41 -16.09 5.60 -12.12
N MET A 42 -14.79 5.39 -12.09
CA MET A 42 -13.95 6.57 -11.91
C MET A 42 -12.87 6.71 -12.97
N ALA A 43 -13.19 7.49 -13.99
CA ALA A 43 -12.18 7.91 -15.00
C ALA A 43 -11.26 8.97 -14.38
N LEU A 44 -10.44 8.60 -13.37
CA LEU A 44 -9.49 9.51 -12.73
C LEU A 44 -8.60 10.26 -13.73
N GLN A 45 -8.26 9.64 -14.86
CA GLN A 45 -7.50 10.27 -15.94
C GLN A 45 -8.17 11.51 -16.53
N ARG A 46 -9.46 11.72 -16.29
CA ARG A 46 -10.20 12.94 -16.71
C ARG A 46 -10.22 14.04 -15.65
N VAL A 47 -9.90 13.68 -14.42
CA VAL A 47 -9.92 14.57 -13.24
C VAL A 47 -8.51 15.00 -12.87
N LEU A 48 -7.55 14.09 -13.00
CA LEU A 48 -6.16 14.36 -12.64
C LEU A 48 -5.50 15.30 -13.66
N PRO A 49 -4.65 16.24 -13.20
CA PRO A 49 -3.79 16.97 -14.10
C PRO A 49 -2.90 15.99 -14.88
N PRO A 50 -2.49 16.28 -16.11
CA PRO A 50 -1.53 15.42 -16.80
C PRO A 50 -0.18 15.45 -16.07
N PRO A 51 0.57 14.32 -16.05
CA PRO A 51 1.92 14.33 -15.53
C PRO A 51 2.81 15.24 -16.37
N PRO A 52 3.94 15.75 -15.82
CA PRO A 52 4.91 16.50 -16.60
C PRO A 52 5.32 15.76 -17.87
N GLU A 53 5.33 16.48 -18.99
CA GLU A 53 5.72 15.95 -20.30
C GLU A 53 7.18 15.48 -20.28
N ALA A 54 7.45 14.33 -20.88
CA ALA A 54 8.81 13.77 -20.93
C ALA A 54 9.79 14.77 -21.58
N GLY A 55 10.92 14.99 -20.90
CA GLY A 55 11.95 15.94 -21.33
C GLY A 55 11.67 17.41 -20.98
N SER A 56 10.48 17.76 -20.48
CA SER A 56 10.17 19.11 -20.01
C SER A 56 10.99 19.51 -18.78
N GLU A 57 11.06 20.81 -18.49
CA GLU A 57 11.72 21.31 -17.29
C GLU A 57 11.05 20.78 -16.00
N ALA A 58 9.71 20.70 -16.00
CA ALA A 58 8.97 20.12 -14.90
C ALA A 58 9.31 18.64 -14.66
N ALA A 59 9.50 17.84 -15.72
CA ALA A 59 9.93 16.44 -15.60
C ALA A 59 11.37 16.31 -15.07
N LYS A 60 12.26 17.25 -15.41
CA LYS A 60 13.63 17.30 -14.85
C LYS A 60 13.61 17.63 -13.36
N VAL A 61 12.79 18.61 -12.96
CA VAL A 61 12.61 18.99 -11.54
C VAL A 61 12.08 17.79 -10.74
N ASP A 62 11.08 17.09 -11.27
CA ASP A 62 10.55 15.86 -10.66
C ASP A 62 11.67 14.80 -10.44
N MET A 63 12.48 14.54 -11.46
CA MET A 63 13.57 13.57 -11.36
C MET A 63 14.67 14.04 -10.37
N GLN A 64 15.06 15.30 -10.39
CA GLN A 64 16.05 15.85 -9.46
C GLN A 64 15.60 15.70 -7.99
N ALA A 65 14.30 15.89 -7.71
CA ALA A 65 13.76 15.70 -6.38
C ALA A 65 13.89 14.23 -5.93
N VAL A 66 13.57 13.27 -6.82
CA VAL A 66 13.75 11.84 -6.52
C VAL A 66 15.22 11.50 -6.30
N GLU A 67 16.14 11.94 -7.18
CA GLU A 67 17.57 11.69 -7.04
C GLU A 67 18.13 12.25 -5.72
N THR A 68 17.66 13.44 -5.36
CA THR A 68 18.05 14.06 -4.09
C THR A 68 17.56 13.26 -2.89
N ALA A 69 16.28 12.86 -2.88
CA ALA A 69 15.71 12.06 -1.80
C ALA A 69 16.39 10.69 -1.65
N VAL A 70 16.66 10.01 -2.77
CA VAL A 70 17.37 8.73 -2.78
C VAL A 70 18.81 8.86 -2.25
N ARG A 71 19.51 9.94 -2.63
CA ARG A 71 20.90 10.18 -2.20
C ARG A 71 21.04 10.43 -0.70
N VAL A 72 20.06 11.10 -0.07
CA VAL A 72 20.11 11.44 1.36
C VAL A 72 19.35 10.44 2.23
N ARG A 73 18.80 9.38 1.63
CA ARG A 73 18.02 8.34 2.34
C ARG A 73 18.87 7.73 3.46
N SER A 74 18.31 7.74 4.66
CA SER A 74 18.92 7.18 5.87
C SER A 74 18.40 5.76 6.17
N PRO A 75 19.03 4.99 7.07
CA PRO A 75 18.49 3.73 7.58
C PRO A 75 17.12 3.88 8.24
N ASP A 76 16.84 5.01 8.90
CA ASP A 76 15.52 5.28 9.49
C ASP A 76 14.45 5.48 8.40
N ASP A 77 14.81 6.09 7.26
CA ASP A 77 13.93 6.15 6.09
C ASP A 77 13.58 4.75 5.57
N GLU A 78 14.56 3.87 5.49
CA GLU A 78 14.37 2.49 5.02
C GLU A 78 13.45 1.69 5.94
N HIS A 79 13.58 1.86 7.27
CA HIS A 79 12.65 1.31 8.23
C HIS A 79 11.22 1.83 8.02
N ARG A 80 11.05 3.16 7.86
CA ARG A 80 9.74 3.75 7.60
C ARG A 80 9.13 3.29 6.27
N ILE A 81 9.92 3.21 5.22
CA ILE A 81 9.49 2.71 3.92
C ILE A 81 8.95 1.29 4.06
N THR A 82 9.70 0.40 4.73
CA THR A 82 9.31 -1.00 4.95
C THR A 82 8.03 -1.09 5.79
N ALA A 83 7.96 -0.35 6.89
CA ALA A 83 6.80 -0.33 7.77
C ALA A 83 5.53 0.14 7.05
N ASN A 84 5.64 1.03 6.06
CA ASN A 84 4.53 1.63 5.35
C ASN A 84 4.17 0.92 4.02
N LEU A 85 4.66 -0.29 3.77
CA LEU A 85 4.27 -1.05 2.57
C LEU A 85 2.81 -1.54 2.61
N PRO A 86 2.29 -2.12 3.71
CA PRO A 86 0.89 -2.55 3.76
C PRO A 86 -0.09 -1.36 3.77
N CYS A 87 -1.17 -1.49 3.00
CA CYS A 87 -2.27 -0.50 2.96
C CYS A 87 -3.43 -0.96 3.86
N THR A 88 -3.24 -0.96 5.17
CA THR A 88 -4.19 -1.47 6.17
C THR A 88 -4.45 -0.46 7.29
N LEU A 89 -5.53 -0.66 8.07
CA LEU A 89 -5.85 0.16 9.25
C LEU A 89 -4.68 0.21 10.25
N ASP A 90 -3.97 -0.91 10.43
CA ASP A 90 -2.88 -1.01 11.41
C ASP A 90 -1.76 0.01 11.18
N ARG A 91 -1.64 0.56 9.98
CA ARG A 91 -0.67 1.63 9.68
C ARG A 91 -0.95 2.92 10.44
N PHE A 92 -2.17 3.11 10.88
CA PHE A 92 -2.60 4.31 11.58
C PHE A 92 -2.53 4.19 13.11
N THR A 93 -2.09 3.06 13.66
CA THR A 93 -1.96 2.85 15.12
C THR A 93 -1.07 3.88 15.81
N GLY A 94 -0.01 4.33 15.14
CA GLY A 94 0.87 5.39 15.66
C GLY A 94 0.18 6.76 15.81
N VAL A 95 -0.91 6.99 15.08
CA VAL A 95 -1.70 8.23 15.13
C VAL A 95 -2.94 8.07 15.98
N LEU A 96 -3.66 6.97 15.80
CA LEU A 96 -4.97 6.74 16.41
C LEU A 96 -4.89 6.04 17.77
N GLY A 97 -3.78 5.35 18.03
CA GLY A 97 -3.58 4.54 19.22
C GLY A 97 -3.59 3.04 18.94
N PRO A 98 -3.08 2.21 19.88
CA PRO A 98 -2.83 0.79 19.69
C PRO A 98 -4.11 -0.05 19.48
N ALA A 99 -5.28 0.47 19.84
CA ALA A 99 -6.55 -0.20 19.63
C ALA A 99 -7.02 -0.20 18.15
N PHE A 100 -6.42 0.63 17.27
CA PHE A 100 -6.83 0.70 15.85
C PHE A 100 -6.14 -0.38 15.02
N THR A 101 -6.48 -1.63 15.28
CA THR A 101 -6.02 -2.80 14.54
C THR A 101 -7.20 -3.58 13.96
N ALA A 102 -6.94 -4.41 12.95
CA ALA A 102 -7.97 -5.29 12.38
C ALA A 102 -8.54 -6.27 13.41
N GLU A 103 -7.75 -6.66 14.41
CA GLU A 103 -8.19 -7.56 15.49
C GLU A 103 -9.17 -6.86 16.45
N THR A 104 -8.88 -5.65 16.87
CA THR A 104 -9.65 -4.91 17.88
C THR A 104 -10.84 -4.14 17.27
N MET A 105 -10.69 -3.68 16.02
CA MET A 105 -11.69 -2.90 15.28
C MET A 105 -11.99 -3.51 13.91
N PRO A 106 -12.57 -4.72 13.86
CA PRO A 106 -12.79 -5.44 12.60
C PRO A 106 -13.76 -4.74 11.66
N VAL A 107 -14.75 -4.01 12.17
CA VAL A 107 -15.71 -3.25 11.31
C VAL A 107 -15.02 -2.07 10.66
N THR A 108 -14.23 -1.31 11.42
CA THR A 108 -13.43 -0.19 10.91
C THR A 108 -12.36 -0.68 9.92
N ALA A 109 -11.71 -1.82 10.22
CA ALA A 109 -10.72 -2.40 9.32
C ALA A 109 -11.35 -2.85 7.99
N ALA A 110 -12.53 -3.48 8.02
CA ALA A 110 -13.26 -3.86 6.82
C ALA A 110 -13.68 -2.64 5.99
N LEU A 111 -14.13 -1.56 6.62
CA LEU A 111 -14.43 -0.30 5.95
C LEU A 111 -13.20 0.23 5.21
N ILE A 112 -12.04 0.30 5.88
CA ILE A 112 -10.79 0.80 5.27
C ILE A 112 -10.33 -0.12 4.14
N GLU A 113 -10.50 -1.43 4.27
CA GLU A 113 -10.17 -2.41 3.22
C GLU A 113 -11.05 -2.20 1.96
N HIS A 114 -12.36 -2.04 2.12
CA HIS A 114 -13.26 -1.75 1.00
C HIS A 114 -12.92 -0.42 0.31
N VAL A 115 -12.61 0.61 1.10
CA VAL A 115 -12.16 1.92 0.60
C VAL A 115 -10.86 1.80 -0.18
N PHE A 116 -9.92 0.98 0.31
CA PHE A 116 -8.66 0.70 -0.38
C PHE A 116 -8.91 -0.01 -1.71
N GLN A 117 -9.73 -1.07 -1.73
CA GLN A 117 -10.02 -1.84 -2.94
C GLN A 117 -10.67 -0.98 -4.02
N ASP A 118 -11.64 -0.15 -3.67
CA ASP A 118 -12.27 0.80 -4.58
C ASP A 118 -11.26 1.84 -5.11
N GLY A 119 -10.41 2.36 -4.23
CA GLY A 119 -9.33 3.27 -4.60
C GLY A 119 -8.29 2.65 -5.51
N GLU A 120 -7.87 1.42 -5.24
CA GLU A 120 -6.90 0.68 -6.05
C GLU A 120 -7.42 0.41 -7.46
N LEU A 121 -8.69 0.01 -7.61
CA LEU A 121 -9.31 -0.18 -8.92
C LEU A 121 -9.30 1.10 -9.75
N ALA A 122 -9.65 2.25 -9.15
CA ALA A 122 -9.64 3.54 -9.82
C ALA A 122 -8.21 3.98 -10.21
N VAL A 123 -7.24 3.76 -9.32
CA VAL A 123 -5.82 4.06 -9.55
C VAL A 123 -5.25 3.18 -10.66
N LEU A 124 -5.53 1.87 -10.67
CA LEU A 124 -5.04 0.95 -11.70
C LEU A 124 -5.57 1.32 -13.09
N ALA A 125 -6.85 1.71 -13.19
CA ALA A 125 -7.43 2.20 -14.44
C ALA A 125 -6.75 3.47 -14.94
N ALA A 126 -6.46 4.43 -14.06
CA ALA A 126 -5.73 5.65 -14.40
C ALA A 126 -4.28 5.37 -14.81
N LYS A 127 -3.60 4.46 -14.10
CA LYS A 127 -2.24 4.01 -14.44
C LYS A 127 -2.16 3.41 -15.83
N ALA A 128 -3.12 2.57 -16.20
CA ALA A 128 -3.20 1.97 -17.53
C ALA A 128 -3.44 3.02 -18.62
N ALA A 129 -4.28 4.02 -18.35
CA ALA A 129 -4.62 5.07 -19.32
C ALA A 129 -3.49 6.07 -19.53
N ILE A 130 -2.75 6.44 -18.47
CA ILE A 130 -1.72 7.49 -18.50
C ILE A 130 -0.34 6.91 -18.82
N ALA A 131 -0.06 5.68 -18.35
CA ALA A 131 1.12 4.89 -18.66
C ALA A 131 2.47 5.59 -18.41
N ARG A 132 2.58 6.45 -17.38
CA ARG A 132 3.83 7.15 -17.03
C ARG A 132 4.90 6.14 -16.57
N PRO A 133 6.12 6.16 -17.15
CA PRO A 133 7.23 5.35 -16.65
C PRO A 133 7.61 5.76 -15.22
N ARG A 134 8.12 4.80 -14.43
CA ARG A 134 8.63 5.08 -13.08
C ARG A 134 10.04 5.69 -13.10
N PRO A 135 10.46 6.38 -12.01
CA PRO A 135 11.79 6.98 -11.93
C PRO A 135 12.92 6.01 -12.33
N TYR A 136 12.91 4.79 -11.80
CA TYR A 136 13.92 3.77 -12.09
C TYR A 136 13.82 3.17 -13.50
N THR A 137 12.73 3.38 -14.24
CA THR A 137 12.62 3.04 -15.65
C THR A 137 13.24 4.13 -16.51
N VAL A 138 13.05 5.41 -16.13
CA VAL A 138 13.64 6.56 -16.80
C VAL A 138 15.15 6.65 -16.52
N LYS A 139 15.56 6.32 -15.28
CA LYS A 139 16.96 6.32 -14.82
C LYS A 139 17.30 4.96 -14.20
N PRO A 140 17.79 3.98 -15.00
CA PRO A 140 18.01 2.60 -14.54
C PRO A 140 19.05 2.45 -13.42
N ASP A 141 20.00 3.38 -13.31
CA ASP A 141 21.05 3.45 -12.27
C ASP A 141 20.56 4.07 -10.95
N LEU A 142 19.31 4.51 -10.87
CA LEU A 142 18.72 5.04 -9.65
C LEU A 142 18.71 3.99 -8.53
N ALA A 143 19.35 4.30 -7.39
CA ALA A 143 19.46 3.40 -6.23
C ALA A 143 18.14 3.30 -5.46
N THR A 144 17.16 2.56 -6.00
CA THR A 144 15.86 2.34 -5.36
C THR A 144 15.97 1.46 -4.11
N PHE A 145 15.00 1.61 -3.19
CA PHE A 145 14.87 0.75 -2.02
C PHE A 145 13.54 -0.04 -2.06
N GLY A 146 13.63 -1.34 -1.76
CA GLY A 146 12.49 -2.25 -1.77
C GLY A 146 12.11 -2.74 -3.19
N HIS A 147 10.91 -3.29 -3.31
CA HIS A 147 10.44 -3.92 -4.55
C HIS A 147 10.14 -2.89 -5.66
N ARG A 148 10.62 -3.17 -6.86
CA ARG A 148 10.24 -2.45 -8.09
C ARG A 148 8.94 -3.05 -8.63
N SER A 149 7.91 -2.23 -8.74
CA SER A 149 6.59 -2.65 -9.24
C SER A 149 6.56 -2.68 -10.76
N ASP A 150 5.81 -3.64 -11.32
CA ASP A 150 5.56 -3.73 -12.78
C ASP A 150 4.50 -2.71 -13.25
N SER A 151 3.74 -2.11 -12.33
CA SER A 151 2.74 -1.09 -12.67
C SER A 151 3.39 0.27 -12.96
N THR A 152 2.72 1.09 -13.79
CA THR A 152 3.17 2.46 -14.13
C THR A 152 3.13 3.40 -12.93
N SER A 153 3.73 4.61 -13.08
CA SER A 153 4.00 5.50 -11.95
C SER A 153 2.79 6.32 -11.50
N TYR A 154 2.01 6.86 -12.42
CA TYR A 154 1.04 7.93 -12.16
C TYR A 154 -0.42 7.45 -12.18
N PRO A 155 -1.23 7.81 -11.17
CA PRO A 155 -0.89 8.43 -9.88
C PRO A 155 -0.27 7.43 -8.88
N SER A 156 0.27 7.92 -7.76
CA SER A 156 0.81 7.05 -6.71
C SER A 156 -0.31 6.36 -5.91
N GLY A 157 -0.37 5.01 -5.93
CA GLY A 157 -1.35 4.24 -5.16
C GLY A 157 -1.19 4.42 -3.65
N HIS A 158 0.03 4.41 -3.12
CA HIS A 158 0.28 4.64 -1.69
C HIS A 158 -0.14 6.04 -1.24
N ALA A 159 0.16 7.09 -2.03
CA ALA A 159 -0.33 8.42 -1.71
C ALA A 159 -1.85 8.48 -1.75
N THR A 160 -2.49 7.88 -2.76
CA THR A 160 -3.95 7.79 -2.85
C THR A 160 -4.53 7.10 -1.62
N PHE A 161 -4.03 5.93 -1.24
CA PHE A 161 -4.50 5.22 -0.05
C PHE A 161 -4.32 6.06 1.22
N GLY A 162 -3.12 6.60 1.44
CA GLY A 162 -2.83 7.37 2.65
C GLY A 162 -3.79 8.54 2.86
N TYR A 163 -4.01 9.35 1.81
CA TYR A 163 -4.92 10.49 1.89
C TYR A 163 -6.40 10.07 1.93
N LEU A 164 -6.79 9.01 1.24
CA LEU A 164 -8.15 8.49 1.25
C LEU A 164 -8.51 7.92 2.64
N ALA A 165 -7.65 7.09 3.20
CA ALA A 165 -7.81 6.57 4.55
C ALA A 165 -7.83 7.69 5.61
N ALA A 166 -6.92 8.69 5.51
CA ALA A 166 -6.93 9.84 6.39
C ALA A 166 -8.25 10.64 6.30
N THR A 167 -8.82 10.76 5.10
CA THR A 167 -10.10 11.44 4.88
C THR A 167 -11.24 10.69 5.59
N VAL A 168 -11.33 9.37 5.41
CA VAL A 168 -12.35 8.53 6.06
C VAL A 168 -12.17 8.50 7.57
N LEU A 169 -10.95 8.22 8.05
CA LEU A 169 -10.64 8.15 9.48
C LEU A 169 -10.83 9.50 10.19
N SER A 170 -10.65 10.63 9.50
CA SER A 170 -10.92 11.94 10.08
C SER A 170 -12.41 12.24 10.27
N ARG A 171 -13.32 11.49 9.61
CA ARG A 171 -14.76 11.50 9.90
C ARG A 171 -15.07 10.71 11.17
N LEU A 172 -14.36 9.59 11.38
CA LEU A 172 -14.53 8.72 12.53
C LEU A 172 -13.89 9.30 13.80
N VAL A 173 -12.71 9.94 13.67
CA VAL A 173 -11.94 10.51 14.79
C VAL A 173 -11.52 11.94 14.46
N PRO A 174 -12.44 12.93 14.52
CA PRO A 174 -12.18 14.31 14.08
C PRO A 174 -11.02 14.99 14.79
N GLY A 175 -10.83 14.71 16.08
CA GLY A 175 -9.71 15.25 16.87
C GLY A 175 -8.32 14.84 16.40
N LYS A 176 -8.22 13.81 15.54
CA LYS A 176 -6.95 13.33 14.97
C LYS A 176 -6.70 13.77 13.53
N ARG A 177 -7.59 14.60 12.96
CA ARG A 177 -7.54 15.01 11.55
C ARG A 177 -6.17 15.51 11.12
N GLN A 178 -5.58 16.45 11.84
CA GLN A 178 -4.28 17.03 11.48
C GLN A 178 -3.18 15.96 11.44
N ALA A 179 -3.12 15.12 12.47
CA ALA A 179 -2.13 14.06 12.57
C ALA A 179 -2.32 12.97 11.48
N LEU A 180 -3.57 12.64 11.13
CA LEU A 180 -3.89 11.71 10.05
C LEU A 180 -3.40 12.22 8.70
N PHE A 181 -3.62 13.49 8.37
CA PHE A 181 -3.13 14.07 7.12
C PHE A 181 -1.62 14.27 7.09
N ALA A 182 -0.99 14.58 8.23
CA ALA A 182 0.47 14.60 8.34
C ALA A 182 1.08 13.21 8.09
N PHE A 183 0.45 12.16 8.65
CA PHE A 183 0.86 10.78 8.40
C PHE A 183 0.68 10.41 6.91
N ALA A 184 -0.45 10.76 6.30
CA ALA A 184 -0.71 10.50 4.88
C ALA A 184 0.34 11.15 3.97
N ALA A 185 0.79 12.36 4.29
CA ALA A 185 1.86 13.03 3.56
C ALA A 185 3.16 12.23 3.63
N SER A 186 3.62 11.87 4.85
CA SER A 186 4.84 11.08 5.02
C SER A 186 4.75 9.69 4.41
N TYR A 187 3.55 9.08 4.43
CA TYR A 187 3.28 7.79 3.81
C TYR A 187 3.49 7.84 2.28
N GLY A 188 3.03 8.92 1.65
CA GLY A 188 3.31 9.20 0.23
C GLY A 188 4.79 9.49 -0.03
N GLU A 189 5.40 10.41 0.75
CA GLU A 189 6.80 10.83 0.60
C GLU A 189 7.79 9.66 0.67
N ASN A 190 7.50 8.65 1.48
CA ASN A 190 8.29 7.43 1.55
C ASN A 190 8.45 6.74 0.18
N ARG A 191 7.52 6.93 -0.74
CA ARG A 191 7.60 6.36 -2.09
C ARG A 191 8.57 7.13 -2.99
N MET A 192 8.71 8.44 -2.78
CA MET A 192 9.73 9.25 -3.44
C MET A 192 11.11 8.92 -2.87
N ILE A 193 11.25 8.85 -1.54
CA ILE A 193 12.51 8.48 -0.86
C ILE A 193 12.96 7.07 -1.27
N ALA A 194 12.02 6.15 -1.49
CA ALA A 194 12.29 4.82 -2.05
C ALA A 194 12.73 4.83 -3.52
N GLY A 195 12.61 5.95 -4.23
CA GLY A 195 12.93 6.08 -5.65
C GLY A 195 11.87 5.45 -6.58
N THR A 196 10.64 5.25 -6.11
CA THR A 196 9.59 4.53 -6.85
C THR A 196 8.51 5.41 -7.45
N HIS A 197 8.42 6.67 -7.03
CA HIS A 197 7.46 7.66 -7.52
C HIS A 197 8.07 9.05 -7.60
N PHE A 198 7.54 9.87 -8.52
CA PHE A 198 7.86 11.29 -8.63
C PHE A 198 6.99 12.13 -7.67
N PRO A 199 7.42 13.35 -7.27
CA PRO A 199 6.59 14.29 -6.51
C PRO A 199 5.21 14.52 -7.13
N SER A 200 5.14 14.73 -8.45
CA SER A 200 3.88 14.93 -9.15
C SER A 200 2.96 13.70 -9.14
N ASP A 201 3.48 12.46 -9.02
CA ASP A 201 2.67 11.27 -8.81
C ASP A 201 2.01 11.28 -7.44
N LEU A 202 2.71 11.80 -6.41
CA LEU A 202 2.20 11.89 -5.05
C LEU A 202 1.08 12.93 -4.95
N GLU A 203 1.28 14.10 -5.58
CA GLU A 203 0.25 15.13 -5.62
C GLU A 203 -0.99 14.66 -6.39
N ALA A 204 -0.80 13.97 -7.52
CA ALA A 204 -1.90 13.33 -8.22
C ALA A 204 -2.63 12.27 -7.37
N GLY A 205 -1.90 11.52 -6.55
CA GLY A 205 -2.47 10.57 -5.59
C GLY A 205 -3.36 11.26 -4.56
N LYS A 206 -2.96 12.42 -4.07
CA LYS A 206 -3.75 13.24 -3.15
C LYS A 206 -5.04 13.76 -3.81
N ILE A 207 -4.95 14.25 -5.06
CA ILE A 207 -6.11 14.67 -5.84
C ILE A 207 -7.05 13.48 -6.10
N ALA A 208 -6.49 12.33 -6.48
CA ALA A 208 -7.25 11.09 -6.67
C ALA A 208 -8.03 10.70 -5.40
N ALA A 209 -7.38 10.76 -4.24
CA ALA A 209 -8.03 10.46 -2.95
C ALA A 209 -9.23 11.38 -2.68
N ALA A 210 -9.10 12.68 -2.94
CA ALA A 210 -10.19 13.63 -2.77
C ALA A 210 -11.37 13.34 -3.72
N ALA A 211 -11.07 13.04 -4.99
CA ALA A 211 -12.08 12.71 -5.98
C ALA A 211 -12.81 11.39 -5.65
N ILE A 212 -12.07 10.37 -5.18
CA ILE A 212 -12.63 9.08 -4.73
C ILE A 212 -13.53 9.29 -3.50
N ALA A 213 -13.07 10.05 -2.50
CA ALA A 213 -13.82 10.33 -1.29
C ALA A 213 -15.16 11.01 -1.59
N GLU A 214 -15.20 11.94 -2.54
CA GLU A 214 -16.43 12.61 -2.98
C GLU A 214 -17.49 11.63 -3.49
N VAL A 215 -17.08 10.57 -4.20
CA VAL A 215 -17.99 9.54 -4.68
C VAL A 215 -18.41 8.61 -3.53
N LEU A 216 -17.47 8.20 -2.68
CA LEU A 216 -17.75 7.34 -1.52
C LEU A 216 -18.79 7.97 -0.60
N PHE A 217 -18.64 9.26 -0.25
CA PHE A 217 -19.53 9.97 0.66
C PHE A 217 -20.95 10.21 0.11
N ARG A 218 -21.21 9.90 -1.14
CA ARG A 218 -22.54 9.90 -1.75
C ARG A 218 -23.19 8.52 -1.80
N ASP A 219 -22.44 7.46 -1.51
CA ASP A 219 -22.99 6.09 -1.54
C ASP A 219 -23.63 5.74 -0.19
N PRO A 220 -24.93 5.40 -0.15
CA PRO A 220 -25.60 5.08 1.11
C PRO A 220 -25.13 3.78 1.77
N ARG A 221 -24.42 2.91 1.04
CA ARG A 221 -23.78 1.72 1.63
C ARG A 221 -22.56 2.14 2.43
N PHE A 222 -21.74 3.05 1.88
CA PHE A 222 -20.59 3.62 2.56
C PHE A 222 -21.01 4.35 3.86
N GLU A 223 -22.06 5.18 3.82
CA GLU A 223 -22.55 5.89 5.01
C GLU A 223 -23.00 4.89 6.10
N ARG A 224 -23.71 3.81 5.75
CA ARG A 224 -24.07 2.78 6.74
C ARG A 224 -22.87 2.10 7.36
N ASP A 225 -21.83 1.81 6.58
CA ASP A 225 -20.62 1.18 7.10
C ASP A 225 -19.78 2.16 7.93
N LEU A 226 -19.81 3.44 7.59
CA LEU A 226 -19.22 4.52 8.41
C LEU A 226 -19.92 4.66 9.78
N ASP A 227 -21.26 4.57 9.81
CA ASP A 227 -22.04 4.59 11.05
C ASP A 227 -21.71 3.37 11.94
N ARG A 228 -21.56 2.19 11.35
CA ARG A 228 -21.16 0.97 12.07
C ARG A 228 -19.75 1.08 12.64
N ALA A 229 -18.80 1.63 11.89
CA ALA A 229 -17.45 1.88 12.36
C ALA A 229 -17.43 2.94 13.49
N THR A 230 -18.28 3.96 13.40
CA THR A 230 -18.46 4.97 14.46
C THR A 230 -18.96 4.33 15.76
N ALA A 231 -19.94 3.43 15.66
CA ALA A 231 -20.46 2.70 16.82
C ALA A 231 -19.41 1.76 17.44
N GLU A 232 -18.60 1.09 16.62
CA GLU A 232 -17.48 0.25 17.09
C GLU A 232 -16.45 1.07 17.87
N ILE A 233 -16.00 2.20 17.33
CA ILE A 233 -15.02 3.09 17.97
C ILE A 233 -15.55 3.61 19.31
N ALA A 234 -16.84 4.00 19.37
CA ALA A 234 -17.47 4.44 20.59
C ALA A 234 -17.54 3.33 21.67
N ALA A 235 -17.83 2.10 21.26
CA ALA A 235 -17.87 0.92 22.14
C ALA A 235 -16.49 0.60 22.75
N GLN A 236 -15.40 0.92 22.07
CA GLN A 236 -14.02 0.76 22.57
C GLN A 236 -13.57 1.91 23.51
N GLY A 237 -14.45 2.86 23.82
CA GLY A 237 -14.14 3.98 24.71
C GLY A 237 -13.16 4.99 24.10
N VAL A 238 -12.92 4.92 22.80
CA VAL A 238 -12.09 5.89 22.10
C VAL A 238 -12.92 7.16 21.87
N SER A 239 -12.58 8.21 22.63
CA SER A 239 -13.22 9.51 22.45
C SER A 239 -12.80 10.11 21.10
N GLY A 240 -13.76 10.40 20.25
CA GLY A 240 -13.56 11.08 18.97
C GLY A 240 -13.17 12.56 19.07
N ARG A 241 -12.82 13.04 20.29
CA ARG A 241 -12.43 14.43 20.58
C ARG A 241 -10.97 14.69 20.29
#